data_110a4087760b7c4177d946109af1a82d
#
_entry.id   110a4087760b7c4177d946109af1a82d
#
_cell.length_a   1.000
_cell.length_b   1.000
_cell.length_c   1.000
_cell.angle_alpha   90.00
_cell.angle_beta   90.00
_cell.angle_gamma   90.00
#
_symmetry.space_group_name_H-M   'P 1'
#
loop_
_entity.id
_entity.type
_entity.pdbx_description
1 polymer ?
#
loop_
_entity_poly.entity_id
_entity_poly.type
_entity_poly.pdbx_seq_one_letter_code
_entity_poly.pdbx_strand_id
1 'polypeptide(L)'
;MIKNEFEFLIASVPDREKVVAEIWHMDREALIEINHETNKLLVAATETRHNINFYELIWALYAGGLWLKDGNQRPNFTEQFEKFSKRNGRCSKNIFKFTRYENKVSIEHKGNVIAYVIKESGALSVGLLNFGFELKDCVELENFVWALQNSRKLLDSAVS
;
A
#
# COMPACT_ATOMS: atom_id res chain seq x y z
N MET A 1 20.12 -5.05 -8.41
CA MET A 1 18.86 -5.78 -8.71
C MET A 1 17.86 -5.55 -7.59
N ILE A 2 16.68 -5.03 -7.93
CA ILE A 2 15.61 -4.81 -6.94
C ILE A 2 14.95 -6.16 -6.64
N LYS A 3 14.98 -6.56 -5.37
CA LYS A 3 14.32 -7.80 -4.95
C LYS A 3 12.85 -7.54 -4.73
N ASN A 4 12.01 -8.22 -5.49
CA ASN A 4 10.57 -8.08 -5.42
C ASN A 4 10.01 -8.79 -4.18
N GLU A 5 9.49 -8.01 -3.22
CA GLU A 5 8.88 -8.54 -2.00
C GLU A 5 7.43 -9.00 -2.20
N PHE A 6 6.78 -8.52 -3.24
CA PHE A 6 5.36 -8.77 -3.46
C PHE A 6 5.13 -9.74 -4.61
N GLU A 7 4.16 -10.62 -4.44
CA GLU A 7 3.73 -11.55 -5.46
C GLU A 7 2.24 -11.39 -5.72
N PHE A 8 1.88 -11.31 -6.99
CA PHE A 8 0.49 -11.15 -7.43
C PHE A 8 -0.10 -12.50 -7.80
N LEU A 9 -1.18 -12.87 -7.11
CA LEU A 9 -1.86 -14.15 -7.31
C LEU A 9 -3.32 -13.91 -7.64
N ILE A 10 -3.85 -14.68 -8.58
CA ILE A 10 -5.27 -14.66 -8.91
C ILE A 10 -5.89 -15.91 -8.35
N ALA A 11 -6.83 -15.74 -7.42
CA ALA A 11 -7.58 -16.85 -6.83
C ALA A 11 -9.00 -16.82 -7.38
N SER A 12 -9.46 -17.95 -7.92
CA SER A 12 -10.85 -18.14 -8.29
C SER A 12 -11.52 -19.01 -7.24
N VAL A 13 -12.68 -18.57 -6.74
CA VAL A 13 -13.48 -19.36 -5.82
C VAL A 13 -14.50 -20.13 -6.65
N PRO A 14 -14.41 -21.48 -6.73
CA PRO A 14 -15.21 -22.26 -7.69
C PRO A 14 -16.73 -22.11 -7.53
N ASP A 15 -17.20 -21.86 -6.31
CA ASP A 15 -18.65 -21.83 -6.03
C ASP A 15 -19.31 -20.48 -6.21
N ARG A 16 -18.56 -19.42 -6.55
CA ARG A 16 -19.11 -18.05 -6.54
C ARG A 16 -18.80 -17.21 -7.78
N GLU A 17 -18.17 -17.75 -8.77
CA GLU A 17 -17.72 -16.99 -9.95
C GLU A 17 -16.93 -15.73 -9.63
N LYS A 18 -16.41 -15.63 -8.40
CA LYS A 18 -15.64 -14.48 -7.95
C LYS A 18 -14.17 -14.68 -8.26
N VAL A 19 -13.63 -13.75 -9.00
CA VAL A 19 -12.18 -13.70 -9.19
C VAL A 19 -11.65 -12.66 -8.20
N VAL A 20 -10.90 -13.14 -7.23
CA VAL A 20 -10.25 -12.30 -6.23
C VAL A 20 -8.77 -12.32 -6.54
N ALA A 21 -8.17 -11.17 -6.68
CA ALA A 21 -6.72 -11.08 -6.77
C ALA A 21 -6.15 -10.74 -5.41
N GLU A 22 -5.00 -11.32 -5.12
CA GLU A 22 -4.31 -11.07 -3.86
C GLU A 22 -2.87 -10.70 -4.16
N ILE A 23 -2.36 -9.74 -3.41
CA ILE A 23 -0.93 -9.40 -3.48
C ILE A 23 -0.32 -9.82 -2.14
N TRP A 24 0.55 -10.80 -2.20
CA TRP A 24 1.19 -11.39 -1.03
C TRP A 24 2.52 -10.70 -0.74
N HIS A 25 2.80 -10.53 0.53
CA HIS A 25 4.07 -9.99 0.99
C HIS A 25 4.95 -11.11 1.51
N MET A 26 6.07 -11.38 0.82
CA MET A 26 7.12 -12.34 1.22
C MET A 26 6.59 -13.76 1.50
N ASP A 27 5.61 -14.23 0.73
CA ASP A 27 4.99 -15.56 0.87
C ASP A 27 4.35 -15.83 2.23
N ARG A 28 4.07 -14.78 3.01
CA ARG A 28 3.53 -14.96 4.36
C ARG A 28 2.04 -14.78 4.44
N GLU A 29 1.51 -13.75 3.78
CA GLU A 29 0.08 -13.47 3.81
C GLU A 29 -0.31 -12.56 2.67
N ALA A 30 -1.58 -12.64 2.29
CA ALA A 30 -2.17 -11.67 1.37
C ALA A 30 -2.30 -10.34 2.11
N LEU A 31 -1.50 -9.36 1.71
CA LEU A 31 -1.53 -8.04 2.31
C LEU A 31 -2.56 -7.14 1.64
N ILE A 32 -2.79 -7.34 0.36
CA ILE A 32 -3.75 -6.59 -0.43
C ILE A 32 -4.69 -7.57 -1.10
N GLU A 33 -5.98 -7.42 -0.86
CA GLU A 33 -7.02 -8.20 -1.52
C GLU A 33 -7.82 -7.30 -2.45
N ILE A 34 -8.07 -7.77 -3.65
CA ILE A 34 -8.80 -7.01 -4.65
C ILE A 34 -10.05 -7.79 -5.03
N ASN A 35 -11.21 -7.21 -4.80
CA ASN A 35 -12.47 -7.80 -5.18
C ASN A 35 -13.07 -7.01 -6.34
N HIS A 36 -13.00 -7.59 -7.52
CA HIS A 36 -13.46 -6.93 -8.75
C HIS A 36 -15.00 -6.77 -8.77
N GLU A 37 -15.72 -7.71 -8.15
CA GLU A 37 -17.18 -7.67 -8.10
C GLU A 37 -17.69 -6.51 -7.23
N THR A 38 -17.09 -6.32 -6.04
CA THR A 38 -17.46 -5.21 -5.15
C THR A 38 -16.72 -3.92 -5.47
N ASN A 39 -15.74 -3.99 -6.36
CA ASN A 39 -14.89 -2.87 -6.76
C ASN A 39 -14.14 -2.25 -5.59
N LYS A 40 -13.61 -3.11 -4.72
CA LYS A 40 -12.91 -2.69 -3.51
C LYS A 40 -11.53 -3.32 -3.41
N LEU A 41 -10.62 -2.59 -2.82
CA LEU A 41 -9.27 -3.04 -2.50
C LEU A 41 -9.11 -2.95 -0.98
N LEU A 42 -8.74 -4.05 -0.35
CA LEU A 42 -8.52 -4.12 1.08
C LEU A 42 -7.03 -4.26 1.36
N VAL A 43 -6.49 -3.35 2.15
CA VAL A 43 -5.14 -3.49 2.70
C VAL A 43 -5.32 -4.00 4.13
N ALA A 44 -4.87 -5.22 4.37
CA ALA A 44 -5.09 -5.87 5.67
C ALA A 44 -3.88 -6.71 6.06
N ALA A 45 -3.49 -6.60 7.32
CA ALA A 45 -2.46 -7.44 7.89
C ALA A 45 -3.08 -8.25 9.03
N THR A 46 -2.90 -9.56 9.03
CA THR A 46 -3.40 -10.43 10.11
C THR A 46 -2.66 -10.17 11.42
N GLU A 47 -1.44 -9.67 11.29
CA GLU A 47 -0.64 -9.20 12.41
C GLU A 47 0.16 -7.98 11.94
N THR A 48 0.64 -7.18 12.88
CA THR A 48 1.44 -6.00 12.52
C THR A 48 2.64 -6.40 11.67
N ARG A 49 2.74 -5.82 10.48
CA ARG A 49 3.83 -6.09 9.54
C ARG A 49 4.81 -4.94 9.52
N HIS A 50 6.08 -5.27 9.72
CA HIS A 50 7.16 -4.30 9.72
C HIS A 50 8.08 -4.52 8.53
N ASN A 51 8.91 -3.53 8.23
CA ASN A 51 9.98 -3.63 7.22
C ASN A 51 9.49 -3.90 5.80
N ILE A 52 8.30 -3.40 5.46
CA ILE A 52 7.81 -3.47 4.09
C ILE A 52 8.56 -2.40 3.29
N ASN A 53 9.12 -2.76 2.13
CA ASN A 53 9.81 -1.79 1.29
C ASN A 53 8.84 -0.70 0.85
N PHE A 54 9.18 0.56 1.12
CA PHE A 54 8.31 1.71 0.87
C PHE A 54 7.86 1.79 -0.58
N TYR A 55 8.81 1.75 -1.50
CA TYR A 55 8.52 1.92 -2.92
C TYR A 55 7.80 0.72 -3.52
N GLU A 56 8.11 -0.48 -3.05
CA GLU A 56 7.39 -1.67 -3.50
C GLU A 56 5.96 -1.69 -3.01
N LEU A 57 5.68 -1.17 -1.81
CA LEU A 57 4.31 -1.04 -1.33
C LEU A 57 3.49 -0.11 -2.23
N ILE A 58 4.07 1.04 -2.60
CA ILE A 58 3.38 1.96 -3.51
C ILE A 58 3.10 1.30 -4.85
N TRP A 59 4.10 0.57 -5.41
CA TRP A 59 3.87 -0.20 -6.62
C TRP A 59 2.74 -1.20 -6.45
N ALA A 60 2.72 -1.94 -5.34
CA ALA A 60 1.70 -2.96 -5.09
C ALA A 60 0.29 -2.36 -5.02
N LEU A 61 0.16 -1.20 -4.39
CA LEU A 61 -1.13 -0.49 -4.31
C LEU A 61 -1.63 -0.09 -5.70
N TYR A 62 -0.77 0.49 -6.52
CA TYR A 62 -1.15 0.88 -7.89
C TYR A 62 -1.40 -0.33 -8.77
N ALA A 63 -0.61 -1.39 -8.62
CA ALA A 63 -0.82 -2.63 -9.36
C ALA A 63 -2.17 -3.24 -9.03
N GLY A 64 -2.53 -3.24 -7.74
CA GLY A 64 -3.85 -3.67 -7.30
C GLY A 64 -4.97 -2.81 -7.87
N GLY A 65 -4.79 -1.49 -7.86
CA GLY A 65 -5.76 -0.57 -8.42
C GLY A 65 -5.95 -0.75 -9.93
N LEU A 66 -4.86 -1.03 -10.64
CA LEU A 66 -4.91 -1.31 -12.07
C LEU A 66 -5.70 -2.58 -12.37
N TRP A 67 -5.46 -3.64 -11.60
CA TRP A 67 -6.19 -4.89 -11.74
C TRP A 67 -7.68 -4.68 -11.41
N LEU A 68 -7.98 -3.90 -10.38
CA LEU A 68 -9.34 -3.58 -9.98
C LEU A 68 -10.10 -2.92 -11.13
N LYS A 69 -9.42 -2.04 -11.86
CA LYS A 69 -10.02 -1.30 -12.97
C LYS A 69 -10.17 -2.15 -14.23
N ASP A 70 -9.16 -2.94 -14.57
CA ASP A 70 -9.07 -3.66 -15.84
C ASP A 70 -9.42 -5.15 -15.74
N GLY A 71 -9.11 -5.78 -14.60
CA GLY A 71 -9.52 -7.16 -14.30
C GLY A 71 -8.76 -8.27 -14.99
N ASN A 72 -7.95 -7.97 -16.01
CA ASN A 72 -7.38 -8.98 -16.89
C ASN A 72 -5.86 -9.01 -17.00
N GLN A 73 -5.18 -8.00 -16.51
CA GLN A 73 -3.73 -7.92 -16.68
C GLN A 73 -3.01 -8.15 -15.35
N ARG A 74 -2.11 -9.12 -15.35
CA ARG A 74 -1.20 -9.27 -14.21
C ARG A 74 -0.24 -8.11 -14.18
N PRO A 75 -0.07 -7.45 -13.03
CA PRO A 75 0.94 -6.40 -12.91
C PRO A 75 2.33 -6.95 -13.19
N ASN A 76 3.10 -6.21 -13.97
CA ASN A 76 4.49 -6.54 -14.26
C ASN A 76 5.39 -5.65 -13.40
N PHE A 77 6.06 -6.24 -12.42
CA PHE A 77 6.91 -5.49 -11.50
C PHE A 77 7.98 -4.70 -12.27
N THR A 78 8.70 -5.38 -13.16
CA THR A 78 9.84 -4.77 -13.86
C THR A 78 9.44 -3.56 -14.70
N GLU A 79 8.34 -3.68 -15.45
CA GLU A 79 7.89 -2.59 -16.33
C GLU A 79 7.20 -1.46 -15.60
N GLN A 80 6.46 -1.77 -14.54
CA GLN A 80 5.59 -0.81 -13.87
C GLN A 80 6.20 -0.19 -12.62
N PHE A 81 7.27 -0.77 -12.10
CA PHE A 81 7.87 -0.30 -10.85
C PHE A 81 8.29 1.16 -10.93
N GLU A 82 9.06 1.53 -11.97
CA GLU A 82 9.49 2.91 -12.16
C GLU A 82 8.30 3.86 -12.36
N LYS A 83 7.24 3.37 -12.99
CA LYS A 83 6.06 4.18 -13.25
C LYS A 83 5.23 4.43 -12.00
N PHE A 84 5.06 3.42 -11.16
CA PHE A 84 4.13 3.49 -10.03
C PHE A 84 4.79 3.83 -8.70
N SER A 85 5.99 3.30 -8.43
CA SER A 85 6.61 3.40 -7.11
C SER A 85 6.92 4.83 -6.66
N LYS A 86 7.05 5.76 -7.60
CA LYS A 86 7.40 7.15 -7.32
C LYS A 86 6.20 8.11 -7.38
N ARG A 87 5.00 7.59 -7.61
CA ARG A 87 3.81 8.45 -7.64
C ARG A 87 3.54 9.03 -6.26
N ASN A 88 3.14 10.30 -6.25
CA ASN A 88 2.92 11.05 -5.01
C ASN A 88 1.51 10.91 -4.44
N GLY A 89 0.57 10.41 -5.23
CA GLY A 89 -0.82 10.39 -4.83
C GLY A 89 -1.42 11.78 -4.74
N ARG A 90 -2.67 11.87 -4.31
CA ARG A 90 -3.38 13.14 -4.15
C ARG A 90 -4.33 13.04 -2.97
N CYS A 91 -4.40 14.10 -2.17
CA CYS A 91 -5.36 14.19 -1.09
C CYS A 91 -5.91 15.61 -1.07
N SER A 92 -7.20 15.75 -1.34
CA SER A 92 -7.86 17.05 -1.37
C SER A 92 -8.42 17.48 -0.02
N LYS A 93 -8.45 16.56 0.95
CA LYS A 93 -8.97 16.82 2.30
C LYS A 93 -7.96 16.37 3.33
N ASN A 94 -7.99 17.04 4.47
CA ASN A 94 -7.09 16.70 5.58
C ASN A 94 -7.69 15.56 6.42
N ILE A 95 -7.66 14.35 5.85
CA ILE A 95 -8.26 13.16 6.47
C ILE A 95 -7.27 12.33 7.28
N PHE A 96 -5.99 12.64 7.17
CA PHE A 96 -4.95 11.93 7.90
C PHE A 96 -4.28 12.84 8.91
N LYS A 97 -3.89 12.24 10.03
CA LYS A 97 -3.08 12.93 11.03
C LYS A 97 -1.71 12.26 11.09
N PHE A 98 -0.67 13.08 11.09
CA PHE A 98 0.71 12.61 11.10
C PHE A 98 1.38 12.99 12.40
N THR A 99 2.08 12.02 13.01
CA THR A 99 2.87 12.27 14.20
C THR A 99 4.30 11.83 13.94
N ARG A 100 5.24 12.76 14.04
CA ARG A 100 6.64 12.47 13.81
C ARG A 100 7.36 12.11 15.08
N TYR A 101 8.07 11.01 15.06
CA TYR A 101 9.07 10.62 16.05
C TYR A 101 10.44 10.80 15.41
N GLU A 102 11.52 10.39 16.03
CA GLU A 102 12.87 10.62 15.50
C GLU A 102 13.05 10.22 14.04
N ASN A 103 12.83 8.95 13.75
CA ASN A 103 13.02 8.41 12.40
C ASN A 103 11.75 7.77 11.85
N LYS A 104 10.62 8.08 12.47
CA LYS A 104 9.34 7.43 12.16
C LYS A 104 8.22 8.46 12.13
N VAL A 105 7.32 8.30 11.18
CA VAL A 105 6.07 9.08 11.10
C VAL A 105 4.91 8.09 11.14
N SER A 106 3.99 8.26 12.09
CA SER A 106 2.77 7.47 12.14
C SER A 106 1.66 8.16 11.35
N ILE A 107 0.82 7.38 10.71
CA ILE A 107 -0.33 7.84 9.94
C ILE A 107 -1.60 7.39 10.64
N GLU A 108 -2.43 8.35 11.02
CA GLU A 108 -3.70 8.09 11.69
C GLU A 108 -4.86 8.45 10.77
N HIS A 109 -5.84 7.57 10.70
CA HIS A 109 -7.06 7.76 9.92
C HIS A 109 -8.26 7.44 10.80
N LYS A 110 -9.19 8.37 10.93
CA LYS A 110 -10.39 8.23 11.77
C LYS A 110 -10.10 7.78 13.19
N GLY A 111 -9.05 8.35 13.79
CA GLY A 111 -8.68 8.04 15.17
C GLY A 111 -7.84 6.79 15.35
N ASN A 112 -7.54 6.06 14.29
CA ASN A 112 -6.73 4.84 14.36
C ASN A 112 -5.44 5.01 13.60
N VAL A 113 -4.33 4.60 14.22
CA VAL A 113 -3.06 4.53 13.51
C VAL A 113 -3.10 3.32 12.58
N ILE A 114 -2.96 3.56 11.29
CA ILE A 114 -3.05 2.49 10.27
C ILE A 114 -1.69 2.05 9.77
N ALA A 115 -0.71 2.95 9.80
CA ALA A 115 0.61 2.66 9.25
C ALA A 115 1.64 3.62 9.86
N TYR A 116 2.91 3.27 9.68
CA TYR A 116 4.01 4.19 9.96
C TYR A 116 5.09 4.02 8.90
N VAL A 117 5.82 5.09 8.65
CA VAL A 117 6.96 5.10 7.72
C VAL A 117 8.23 5.34 8.53
N ILE A 118 9.24 4.53 8.29
CA ILE A 118 10.52 4.61 9.00
C ILE A 118 11.64 4.84 8.01
N LYS A 119 12.57 5.71 8.39
CA LYS A 119 13.81 5.91 7.64
C LYS A 119 14.98 5.49 8.51
N GLU A 120 15.66 4.42 8.12
CA GLU A 120 16.84 3.88 8.81
C GLU A 120 17.96 3.63 7.82
N SER A 121 19.16 4.17 8.13
CA SER A 121 20.34 3.97 7.29
C SER A 121 20.10 4.27 5.81
N GLY A 122 19.29 5.30 5.53
CA GLY A 122 18.95 5.69 4.17
C GLY A 122 17.84 4.87 3.52
N ALA A 123 17.40 3.79 4.15
CA ALA A 123 16.33 2.95 3.64
C ALA A 123 14.97 3.36 4.21
N LEU A 124 13.95 3.34 3.37
CA LEU A 124 12.57 3.62 3.76
C LEU A 124 11.80 2.33 3.87
N SER A 125 11.10 2.15 4.97
CA SER A 125 10.23 1.00 5.17
C SER A 125 8.89 1.44 5.75
N VAL A 126 7.88 0.59 5.60
CA VAL A 126 6.54 0.83 6.10
C VAL A 126 6.16 -0.28 7.06
N GLY A 127 5.52 0.10 8.17
CA GLY A 127 4.85 -0.85 9.03
C GLY A 127 3.36 -0.69 8.86
N LEU A 128 2.67 -1.80 8.61
CA LEU A 128 1.21 -1.84 8.58
C LEU A 128 0.74 -2.50 9.87
N LEU A 129 -0.14 -1.83 10.58
CA LEU A 129 -0.66 -2.36 11.83
C LEU A 129 -1.67 -3.47 11.56
N ASN A 130 -1.92 -4.31 12.56
CA ASN A 130 -2.95 -5.35 12.49
C ASN A 130 -4.33 -4.69 12.35
N PHE A 131 -4.64 -4.27 11.13
CA PHE A 131 -5.78 -3.42 10.85
C PHE A 131 -6.15 -3.55 9.37
N GLY A 132 -7.44 -3.69 9.10
CA GLY A 132 -7.93 -3.70 7.73
C GLY A 132 -8.28 -2.28 7.28
N PHE A 133 -7.74 -1.85 6.15
CA PHE A 133 -8.01 -0.54 5.56
C PHE A 133 -8.58 -0.74 4.15
N GLU A 134 -9.86 -0.43 4.00
CA GLU A 134 -10.58 -0.62 2.75
C GLU A 134 -10.53 0.64 1.89
N LEU A 135 -10.13 0.46 0.65
CA LEU A 135 -10.09 1.52 -0.35
C LEU A 135 -11.22 1.26 -1.35
N LYS A 136 -12.23 2.10 -1.33
CA LYS A 136 -13.44 1.91 -2.13
C LYS A 136 -13.30 2.32 -3.60
N ASP A 137 -12.32 3.18 -3.89
CA ASP A 137 -12.15 3.70 -5.24
C ASP A 137 -10.72 4.22 -5.44
N CYS A 138 -10.45 4.67 -6.66
CA CYS A 138 -9.14 5.21 -6.99
C CYS A 138 -8.78 6.47 -6.19
N VAL A 139 -9.77 7.22 -5.75
CA VAL A 139 -9.52 8.44 -4.96
C VAL A 139 -8.96 8.08 -3.59
N GLU A 140 -9.55 7.09 -2.94
CA GLU A 140 -9.04 6.62 -1.63
C GLU A 140 -7.64 6.01 -1.76
N LEU A 141 -7.37 5.30 -2.86
CA LEU A 141 -6.04 4.78 -3.16
C LEU A 141 -5.04 5.93 -3.26
N GLU A 142 -5.38 6.96 -4.02
CA GLU A 142 -4.51 8.12 -4.18
C GLU A 142 -4.30 8.84 -2.85
N ASN A 143 -5.33 8.91 -2.01
CA ASN A 143 -5.22 9.51 -0.68
C ASN A 143 -4.22 8.74 0.19
N PHE A 144 -4.28 7.43 0.18
CA PHE A 144 -3.37 6.61 0.99
C PHE A 144 -1.93 6.71 0.49
N VAL A 145 -1.73 6.66 -0.83
CA VAL A 145 -0.39 6.84 -1.40
C VAL A 145 0.14 8.23 -1.04
N TRP A 146 -0.70 9.24 -1.12
CA TRP A 146 -0.30 10.60 -0.70
C TRP A 146 0.15 10.62 0.77
N ALA A 147 -0.58 9.93 1.64
CA ALA A 147 -0.21 9.86 3.06
C ALA A 147 1.16 9.23 3.27
N LEU A 148 1.47 8.15 2.55
CA LEU A 148 2.77 7.51 2.60
C LEU A 148 3.87 8.47 2.10
N GLN A 149 3.66 9.12 0.98
CA GLN A 149 4.63 10.05 0.42
C GLN A 149 4.81 11.30 1.29
N ASN A 150 3.73 11.80 1.88
CA ASN A 150 3.82 12.92 2.80
C ASN A 150 4.65 12.57 4.03
N SER A 151 4.49 11.36 4.55
CA SER A 151 5.30 10.86 5.67
C SER A 151 6.78 10.82 5.31
N ARG A 152 7.10 10.37 4.09
CA ARG A 152 8.48 10.39 3.59
C ARG A 152 9.03 11.83 3.55
N LYS A 153 8.25 12.76 3.05
CA LYS A 153 8.66 14.16 2.98
C LYS A 153 8.92 14.75 4.36
N LEU A 154 8.09 14.40 5.34
CA LEU A 154 8.31 14.84 6.71
C LEU A 154 9.61 14.28 7.28
N LEU A 155 9.95 13.04 6.95
CA LEU A 155 11.21 12.43 7.38
C LEU A 155 12.43 13.03 6.70
N ASP A 156 12.27 13.48 5.47
CA ASP A 156 13.36 14.10 4.70
C ASP A 156 13.57 15.56 5.10
N SER A 157 12.59 16.20 5.73
CA SER A 157 12.75 17.58 6.16
C SER A 157 13.73 17.68 7.32
N ALA A 158 14.52 18.74 7.32
CA ALA A 158 15.50 18.97 8.39
C ALA A 158 14.79 19.11 9.73
N VAL A 159 15.33 18.43 10.75
CA VAL A 159 14.86 18.62 12.11
C VAL A 159 15.45 19.91 12.63
N SER A 160 14.62 20.89 12.79
CA SER A 160 15.04 22.15 13.40
C SER A 160 15.00 22.04 14.90
#